data_6221d5d28f7e090473f3ace0bb5df233
#
_entry.id   6221d5d28f7e090473f3ace0bb5df233
#
_cell.length_a   1.000
_cell.length_b   1.000
_cell.length_c   1.000
_cell.angle_alpha   90.00
_cell.angle_beta   90.00
_cell.angle_gamma   90.00
#
_symmetry.space_group_name_H-M   'P 1'
#
loop_
_entity.id
_entity.type
_entity.pdbx_description
1 polymer ?
#
loop_
_entity_poly.entity_id
_entity_poly.type
_entity_poly.pdbx_seq_one_letter_code
_entity_poly.pdbx_strand_id
1 'polypeptide(L)'
;AARFAYNWALAKEKDNYEKGGKFISDSELRKEFIRLRNSAEYAWLQNVSNNVTKQAIKDACIAYKNFFKSLQKHPRFKSKKKSTPKFYQDNIKIQFSDTHVKFEGFSSSRKVNKQKLNWVRLAEHGRIPTDAKYMNPRISFDGLNWWISVCVEFPDCKKNLNNDGIGIDLGIKDLAICSDGNTYKNINKSQVVKKLEKCRRRLQRRVSRKYEKNKKGVSYCKTKNVIKNEKRLLKVNHRLTNIRKNYLNQTTSEIVNRK
;
A
#
# COMPACT_ATOMS: atom_id res chain seq x y z
N ALA A 1 -14.19 -1.55 -7.14
CA ALA A 1 -14.00 -2.78 -7.92
C ALA A 1 -13.01 -3.74 -7.23
N ALA A 2 -11.70 -3.42 -7.05
CA ALA A 2 -10.70 -4.35 -6.51
C ALA A 2 -11.09 -4.91 -5.12
N ARG A 3 -11.50 -4.04 -4.18
CA ARG A 3 -11.95 -4.50 -2.85
C ARG A 3 -13.20 -5.37 -2.91
N PHE A 4 -14.13 -5.05 -3.79
CA PHE A 4 -15.34 -5.85 -4.00
C PHE A 4 -14.97 -7.23 -4.52
N ALA A 5 -14.18 -7.33 -5.59
CA ALA A 5 -13.74 -8.59 -6.18
C ALA A 5 -12.95 -9.47 -5.19
N TYR A 6 -12.06 -8.86 -4.40
CA TYR A 6 -11.34 -9.56 -3.33
C TYR A 6 -12.31 -10.15 -2.27
N ASN A 7 -13.24 -9.33 -1.78
CA ASN A 7 -14.19 -9.76 -0.75
C ASN A 7 -15.17 -10.81 -1.28
N TRP A 8 -15.61 -10.66 -2.53
CA TRP A 8 -16.47 -11.63 -3.18
C TRP A 8 -15.78 -13.00 -3.29
N ALA A 9 -14.53 -13.04 -3.77
CA ALA A 9 -13.76 -14.27 -3.85
C ALA A 9 -13.55 -14.89 -2.46
N LEU A 10 -13.27 -14.06 -1.46
CA LEU A 10 -13.10 -14.51 -0.08
C LEU A 10 -14.38 -15.11 0.49
N ALA A 11 -15.56 -14.53 0.18
CA ALA A 11 -16.84 -15.04 0.61
C ALA A 11 -17.14 -16.40 -0.05
N LYS A 12 -16.85 -16.54 -1.34
CA LYS A 12 -17.02 -17.79 -2.09
C LYS A 12 -16.16 -18.93 -1.53
N GLU A 13 -14.88 -18.65 -1.27
CA GLU A 13 -13.98 -19.64 -0.66
C GLU A 13 -14.46 -20.05 0.74
N LYS A 14 -14.90 -19.09 1.55
CA LYS A 14 -15.41 -19.34 2.88
C LYS A 14 -16.67 -20.23 2.85
N ASP A 15 -17.65 -19.86 2.03
CA ASP A 15 -18.90 -20.59 1.87
C ASP A 15 -18.66 -22.02 1.36
N ASN A 16 -17.75 -22.18 0.40
CA ASN A 16 -17.37 -23.49 -0.11
C ASN A 16 -16.68 -24.35 0.95
N TYR A 17 -15.78 -23.77 1.74
CA TYR A 17 -15.09 -24.48 2.82
C TYR A 17 -16.06 -24.90 3.94
N GLU A 18 -17.01 -24.04 4.34
CA GLU A 18 -18.05 -24.35 5.33
C GLU A 18 -18.97 -25.50 4.87
N LYS A 19 -19.13 -25.68 3.56
CA LYS A 19 -19.86 -26.81 2.95
C LYS A 19 -19.01 -28.06 2.73
N GLY A 20 -17.77 -28.08 3.22
CA GLY A 20 -16.84 -29.21 3.05
C GLY A 20 -16.24 -29.35 1.64
N GLY A 21 -16.37 -28.32 0.81
CA GLY A 21 -15.82 -28.30 -0.56
C GLY A 21 -14.30 -28.12 -0.61
N LYS A 22 -13.71 -28.55 -1.73
CA LYS A 22 -12.28 -28.35 -2.00
C LYS A 22 -12.01 -26.90 -2.38
N PHE A 23 -10.77 -26.41 -2.17
CA PHE A 23 -10.32 -25.09 -2.56
C PHE A 23 -10.64 -24.78 -4.04
N ILE A 24 -11.30 -23.65 -4.30
CA ILE A 24 -11.68 -23.21 -5.65
C ILE A 24 -10.48 -22.49 -6.28
N SER A 25 -10.16 -22.84 -7.50
CA SER A 25 -9.05 -22.17 -8.20
C SER A 25 -9.39 -20.72 -8.56
N ASP A 26 -8.36 -19.85 -8.65
CA ASP A 26 -8.58 -18.47 -9.08
C ASP A 26 -9.11 -18.37 -10.52
N SER A 27 -8.88 -19.38 -11.37
CA SER A 27 -9.42 -19.45 -12.71
C SER A 27 -10.92 -19.72 -12.74
N GLU A 28 -11.41 -20.58 -11.87
CA GLU A 28 -12.85 -20.88 -11.73
C GLU A 28 -13.60 -19.68 -11.15
N LEU A 29 -13.08 -19.10 -10.07
CA LEU A 29 -13.66 -17.90 -9.49
C LEU A 29 -13.70 -16.73 -10.51
N ARG A 30 -12.69 -16.60 -11.37
CA ARG A 30 -12.69 -15.56 -12.41
C ARG A 30 -13.75 -15.79 -13.45
N LYS A 31 -13.99 -17.04 -13.87
CA LYS A 31 -15.07 -17.37 -14.82
C LYS A 31 -16.44 -16.99 -14.23
N GLU A 32 -16.68 -17.35 -12.98
CA GLU A 32 -17.91 -16.98 -12.28
C GLU A 32 -18.05 -15.47 -12.11
N PHE A 33 -16.96 -14.77 -11.74
CA PHE A 33 -16.96 -13.32 -11.58
C PHE A 33 -17.24 -12.56 -12.88
N ILE A 34 -16.82 -13.09 -14.03
CA ILE A 34 -17.13 -12.50 -15.34
C ILE A 34 -18.64 -12.53 -15.60
N ARG A 35 -19.31 -13.65 -15.27
CA ARG A 35 -20.78 -13.74 -15.39
C ARG A 35 -21.46 -12.70 -14.50
N LEU A 36 -21.03 -12.58 -13.26
CA LEU A 36 -21.53 -11.56 -12.33
C LEU A 36 -21.30 -10.14 -12.84
N ARG A 37 -20.10 -9.83 -13.36
CA ARG A 37 -19.74 -8.52 -13.92
C ARG A 37 -20.64 -8.10 -15.09
N ASN A 38 -21.13 -9.07 -15.87
CA ASN A 38 -21.96 -8.84 -17.04
C ASN A 38 -23.46 -8.70 -16.68
N SER A 39 -23.85 -8.94 -15.43
CA SER A 39 -25.23 -8.73 -15.00
C SER A 39 -25.52 -7.23 -14.80
N ALA A 40 -26.81 -6.86 -14.94
CA ALA A 40 -27.25 -5.47 -14.82
C ALA A 40 -26.93 -4.86 -13.46
N GLU A 41 -27.06 -5.62 -12.39
CA GLU A 41 -26.79 -5.19 -11.00
C GLU A 41 -25.33 -4.72 -10.81
N TYR A 42 -24.37 -5.38 -11.50
CA TYR A 42 -22.93 -5.11 -11.36
C TYR A 42 -22.31 -4.41 -12.57
N ALA A 43 -23.12 -3.77 -13.41
CA ALA A 43 -22.66 -3.03 -14.60
C ALA A 43 -21.57 -1.99 -14.29
N TRP A 44 -21.57 -1.40 -13.09
CA TRP A 44 -20.54 -0.47 -12.64
C TRP A 44 -19.11 -1.07 -12.61
N LEU A 45 -18.98 -2.40 -12.54
CA LEU A 45 -17.67 -3.10 -12.63
C LEU A 45 -17.07 -2.98 -14.03
N GLN A 46 -17.88 -2.76 -15.05
CA GLN A 46 -17.40 -2.59 -16.42
C GLN A 46 -16.64 -1.27 -16.63
N ASN A 47 -16.83 -0.28 -15.74
CA ASN A 47 -16.11 0.98 -15.77
C ASN A 47 -14.62 0.84 -15.36
N VAL A 48 -14.17 -0.36 -14.97
CA VAL A 48 -12.81 -0.62 -14.51
C VAL A 48 -12.21 -1.76 -15.32
N SER A 49 -10.91 -1.70 -15.58
CA SER A 49 -10.19 -2.79 -16.26
C SER A 49 -10.44 -4.14 -15.58
N ASN A 50 -10.66 -5.18 -16.39
CA ASN A 50 -10.83 -6.54 -15.91
C ASN A 50 -9.58 -7.03 -15.16
N ASN A 51 -8.39 -6.56 -15.52
CA ASN A 51 -7.14 -6.92 -14.85
C ASN A 51 -7.11 -6.53 -13.36
N VAL A 52 -7.79 -5.44 -12.99
CA VAL A 52 -7.93 -5.00 -11.59
C VAL A 52 -8.71 -6.04 -10.76
N THR A 53 -9.84 -6.52 -11.29
CA THR A 53 -10.68 -7.50 -10.59
C THR A 53 -10.08 -8.90 -10.60
N LYS A 54 -9.53 -9.30 -11.75
CA LYS A 54 -8.81 -10.56 -11.94
C LYS A 54 -7.68 -10.74 -10.91
N GLN A 55 -6.84 -9.71 -10.75
CA GLN A 55 -5.74 -9.77 -9.79
C GLN A 55 -6.24 -9.74 -8.34
N ALA A 56 -7.32 -9.02 -8.05
CA ALA A 56 -7.89 -8.99 -6.71
C ALA A 56 -8.43 -10.36 -6.29
N ILE A 57 -9.04 -11.12 -7.19
CA ILE A 57 -9.47 -12.51 -6.97
C ILE A 57 -8.26 -13.40 -6.71
N LYS A 58 -7.22 -13.30 -7.56
CA LYS A 58 -5.96 -14.05 -7.37
C LYS A 58 -5.31 -13.75 -6.01
N ASP A 59 -5.31 -12.48 -5.59
CA ASP A 59 -4.77 -12.07 -4.29
C ASP A 59 -5.57 -12.70 -3.12
N ALA A 60 -6.89 -12.88 -3.25
CA ALA A 60 -7.71 -13.55 -2.24
C ALA A 60 -7.39 -15.06 -2.17
N CYS A 61 -7.29 -15.73 -3.32
CA CYS A 61 -6.90 -17.14 -3.40
C CYS A 61 -5.49 -17.39 -2.82
N ILE A 62 -4.53 -16.51 -3.11
CA ILE A 62 -3.19 -16.60 -2.52
C ILE A 62 -3.24 -16.43 -1.00
N ALA A 63 -4.07 -15.52 -0.49
CA ALA A 63 -4.21 -15.32 0.96
C ALA A 63 -4.77 -16.58 1.66
N TYR A 64 -5.74 -17.28 1.07
CA TYR A 64 -6.22 -18.56 1.58
C TYR A 64 -5.17 -19.66 1.47
N LYS A 65 -4.47 -19.78 0.32
CA LYS A 65 -3.38 -20.76 0.19
C LYS A 65 -2.29 -20.58 1.25
N ASN A 66 -1.93 -19.32 1.53
CA ASN A 66 -0.95 -19.01 2.57
C ASN A 66 -1.47 -19.32 3.98
N PHE A 67 -2.77 -19.16 4.22
CA PHE A 67 -3.40 -19.57 5.47
C PHE A 67 -3.34 -21.08 5.65
N PHE A 68 -3.73 -21.87 4.65
CA PHE A 68 -3.66 -23.34 4.73
C PHE A 68 -2.23 -23.87 4.87
N LYS A 69 -1.24 -23.15 4.35
CA LYS A 69 0.19 -23.45 4.57
C LYS A 69 0.74 -22.92 5.90
N SER A 70 -0.11 -22.41 6.79
CA SER A 70 0.27 -21.80 8.08
C SER A 70 1.27 -20.62 7.96
N LEU A 71 1.42 -20.04 6.77
CA LEU A 71 2.30 -18.90 6.54
C LEU A 71 1.67 -17.57 6.97
N GLN A 72 0.34 -17.49 7.02
CA GLN A 72 -0.42 -16.29 7.36
C GLN A 72 -1.67 -16.63 8.17
N LYS A 73 -2.16 -15.65 8.94
CA LYS A 73 -3.46 -15.77 9.62
C LYS A 73 -4.61 -15.81 8.62
N HIS A 74 -5.78 -16.30 9.07
CA HIS A 74 -7.00 -16.36 8.28
C HIS A 74 -7.28 -15.00 7.59
N PRO A 75 -7.53 -14.98 6.26
CA PRO A 75 -7.75 -13.75 5.51
C PRO A 75 -9.04 -13.06 5.97
N ARG A 76 -8.98 -11.71 6.04
CA ARG A 76 -10.09 -10.88 6.51
C ARG A 76 -10.70 -10.08 5.37
N PHE A 77 -12.02 -9.85 5.45
CA PHE A 77 -12.71 -8.93 4.56
C PHE A 77 -12.12 -7.52 4.63
N LYS A 78 -11.90 -6.92 3.47
CA LYS A 78 -11.40 -5.55 3.37
C LYS A 78 -12.55 -4.55 3.49
N SER A 79 -12.45 -3.58 4.38
CA SER A 79 -13.43 -2.50 4.54
C SER A 79 -12.89 -1.15 4.06
N LYS A 80 -13.78 -0.23 3.66
CA LYS A 80 -13.39 1.13 3.26
C LYS A 80 -12.68 1.90 4.38
N LYS A 81 -13.06 1.63 5.64
CA LYS A 81 -12.51 2.33 6.81
C LYS A 81 -11.14 1.82 7.23
N LYS A 82 -10.89 0.50 7.09
CA LYS A 82 -9.69 -0.15 7.64
C LYS A 82 -8.64 -0.51 6.59
N SER A 83 -9.03 -0.64 5.32
CA SER A 83 -8.12 -1.08 4.26
C SER A 83 -7.64 0.10 3.42
N THR A 84 -6.35 0.15 3.18
CA THR A 84 -5.74 1.09 2.23
C THR A 84 -6.28 0.83 0.83
N PRO A 85 -6.79 1.84 0.11
CA PRO A 85 -7.16 1.68 -1.28
C PRO A 85 -5.95 1.23 -2.10
N LYS A 86 -6.05 0.06 -2.72
CA LYS A 86 -4.98 -0.53 -3.52
C LYS A 86 -5.57 -1.32 -4.67
N PHE A 87 -4.96 -1.21 -5.85
CA PHE A 87 -5.34 -2.00 -7.01
C PHE A 87 -4.13 -2.30 -7.89
N TYR A 88 -4.26 -3.35 -8.67
CA TYR A 88 -3.27 -3.79 -9.64
C TYR A 88 -3.45 -3.04 -10.96
N GLN A 89 -2.36 -2.78 -11.65
CA GLN A 89 -2.31 -2.32 -13.03
C GLN A 89 -1.65 -3.39 -13.88
N ASP A 90 -2.12 -3.57 -15.11
CA ASP A 90 -1.55 -4.57 -16.02
C ASP A 90 -0.09 -4.25 -16.33
N ASN A 91 0.78 -5.26 -16.20
CA ASN A 91 2.22 -5.11 -16.35
C ASN A 91 2.68 -4.90 -17.81
N ILE A 92 1.88 -5.35 -18.79
CA ILE A 92 2.18 -5.17 -20.23
C ILE A 92 1.72 -3.79 -20.69
N LYS A 93 0.61 -3.30 -20.12
CA LYS A 93 -0.03 -2.04 -20.53
C LYS A 93 0.48 -0.81 -19.81
N ILE A 94 1.23 -0.99 -18.72
CA ILE A 94 1.85 0.12 -18.00
C ILE A 94 3.12 0.55 -18.73
N GLN A 95 3.34 1.85 -18.86
CA GLN A 95 4.56 2.41 -19.46
C GLN A 95 5.05 3.55 -18.58
N PHE A 96 6.35 3.70 -18.50
CA PHE A 96 7.00 4.78 -17.77
C PHE A 96 7.81 5.65 -18.72
N SER A 97 7.83 6.94 -18.47
CA SER A 97 8.82 7.90 -18.93
C SER A 97 9.52 8.48 -17.70
N ASP A 98 10.55 9.27 -17.89
CA ASP A 98 11.28 9.92 -16.77
C ASP A 98 10.37 10.68 -15.83
N THR A 99 9.29 11.25 -16.35
CA THR A 99 8.42 12.18 -15.61
C THR A 99 6.98 11.71 -15.47
N HIS A 100 6.55 10.70 -16.22
CA HIS A 100 5.16 10.26 -16.25
C HIS A 100 5.02 8.74 -16.26
N VAL A 101 3.88 8.27 -15.79
CA VAL A 101 3.43 6.90 -15.94
C VAL A 101 2.15 6.86 -16.78
N LYS A 102 2.09 5.93 -17.73
CA LYS A 102 0.89 5.65 -18.52
C LYS A 102 0.18 4.44 -17.93
N PHE A 103 -1.08 4.60 -17.61
CA PHE A 103 -1.94 3.53 -17.15
C PHE A 103 -2.69 2.86 -18.32
N GLU A 104 -3.16 1.64 -18.08
CA GLU A 104 -4.11 1.00 -18.95
C GLU A 104 -5.29 1.94 -19.19
N GLY A 105 -5.59 2.25 -20.46
CA GLY A 105 -6.74 3.08 -20.80
C GLY A 105 -8.04 2.38 -20.41
N PHE A 106 -9.05 3.16 -20.07
CA PHE A 106 -10.40 2.63 -19.92
C PHE A 106 -10.85 2.08 -21.27
N SER A 107 -11.37 0.87 -21.27
CA SER A 107 -11.79 0.16 -22.50
C SER A 107 -12.94 0.80 -23.27
N SER A 108 -13.55 1.83 -22.73
CA SER A 108 -14.57 2.63 -23.40
C SER A 108 -13.90 3.79 -24.13
N SER A 109 -14.29 3.98 -25.39
CA SER A 109 -14.01 5.15 -26.24
C SER A 109 -14.52 6.49 -25.65
N ARG A 110 -14.95 6.51 -24.40
CA ARG A 110 -15.41 7.72 -23.70
C ARG A 110 -14.24 8.67 -23.49
N LYS A 111 -14.08 9.59 -24.43
CA LYS A 111 -13.35 10.82 -24.22
C LYS A 111 -14.08 11.65 -23.16
N VAL A 112 -13.77 11.44 -21.90
CA VAL A 112 -14.19 12.38 -20.86
C VAL A 112 -13.35 13.64 -21.06
N ASN A 113 -13.97 14.72 -21.51
CA ASN A 113 -13.39 16.06 -21.68
C ASN A 113 -12.12 16.15 -22.53
N LYS A 114 -12.03 15.38 -23.63
CA LYS A 114 -10.88 15.42 -24.57
C LYS A 114 -9.49 15.18 -23.96
N GLN A 115 -9.40 14.85 -22.68
CA GLN A 115 -8.13 14.62 -21.99
C GLN A 115 -7.74 13.14 -22.04
N LYS A 116 -6.51 12.87 -22.47
CA LYS A 116 -5.88 11.55 -22.35
C LYS A 116 -5.43 11.35 -20.91
N LEU A 117 -6.38 11.01 -20.02
CA LEU A 117 -6.12 10.82 -18.58
C LEU A 117 -5.27 9.59 -18.23
N ASN A 118 -4.74 8.88 -19.21
CA ASN A 118 -3.91 7.70 -18.98
C ASN A 118 -2.45 8.01 -18.66
N TRP A 119 -1.95 9.22 -18.95
CA TRP A 119 -0.64 9.68 -18.55
C TRP A 119 -0.74 10.53 -17.29
N VAL A 120 -0.05 10.13 -16.24
CA VAL A 120 -0.04 10.82 -14.94
C VAL A 120 1.40 11.21 -14.59
N ARG A 121 1.60 12.48 -14.21
CA ARG A 121 2.91 12.99 -13.79
C ARG A 121 3.34 12.33 -12.49
N LEU A 122 4.59 11.89 -12.43
CA LEU A 122 5.26 11.40 -11.25
C LEU A 122 5.85 12.58 -10.47
N ALA A 123 5.84 12.48 -9.14
CA ALA A 123 6.52 13.45 -8.28
C ALA A 123 8.04 13.17 -8.17
N GLU A 124 8.41 11.89 -8.30
CA GLU A 124 9.81 11.45 -8.35
C GLU A 124 10.17 11.13 -9.81
N HIS A 125 11.22 11.73 -10.32
CA HIS A 125 11.68 11.56 -11.70
C HIS A 125 12.88 10.63 -11.75
N GLY A 126 13.04 9.89 -12.87
CA GLY A 126 14.21 9.03 -13.13
C GLY A 126 14.37 7.81 -12.20
N ARG A 127 13.42 7.57 -11.30
CA ARG A 127 13.54 6.48 -10.31
C ARG A 127 13.21 5.09 -10.85
N ILE A 128 12.33 5.03 -11.83
CA ILE A 128 11.91 3.78 -12.45
C ILE A 128 12.56 3.72 -13.84
N PRO A 129 13.37 2.68 -14.14
CA PRO A 129 13.96 2.53 -15.47
C PRO A 129 12.87 2.47 -16.54
N THR A 130 13.08 3.11 -17.67
CA THR A 130 12.10 3.23 -18.76
C THR A 130 12.14 2.04 -19.72
N ASP A 131 13.24 1.31 -19.76
CA ASP A 131 13.55 0.18 -20.63
C ASP A 131 13.47 -1.19 -19.94
N ALA A 132 12.93 -1.23 -18.73
CA ALA A 132 12.89 -2.44 -17.92
C ALA A 132 11.56 -3.20 -18.08
N LYS A 133 11.59 -4.50 -17.80
CA LYS A 133 10.40 -5.34 -17.67
C LYS A 133 9.76 -5.09 -16.30
N TYR A 134 8.51 -4.60 -16.33
CA TYR A 134 7.76 -4.31 -15.12
C TYR A 134 6.94 -5.50 -14.65
N MET A 135 7.01 -5.80 -13.37
CA MET A 135 6.23 -6.88 -12.77
C MET A 135 5.40 -6.36 -11.60
N ASN A 136 4.19 -6.90 -11.47
CA ASN A 136 3.26 -6.67 -10.37
C ASN A 136 3.02 -5.17 -10.01
N PRO A 137 2.75 -4.29 -10.99
CA PRO A 137 2.52 -2.87 -10.69
C PRO A 137 1.30 -2.72 -9.79
N ARG A 138 1.46 -1.95 -8.71
CA ARG A 138 0.39 -1.69 -7.74
C ARG A 138 0.26 -0.20 -7.49
N ILE A 139 -0.97 0.28 -7.52
CA ILE A 139 -1.29 1.66 -7.16
C ILE A 139 -1.98 1.63 -5.81
N SER A 140 -1.52 2.47 -4.88
CA SER A 140 -2.07 2.57 -3.53
C SER A 140 -2.23 4.02 -3.11
N PHE A 141 -3.20 4.29 -2.23
CA PHE A 141 -3.46 5.61 -1.68
C PHE A 141 -3.29 5.56 -0.16
N ASP A 142 -2.36 6.34 0.37
CA ASP A 142 -2.05 6.38 1.80
C ASP A 142 -2.92 7.38 2.61
N GLY A 143 -3.89 8.00 1.95
CA GLY A 143 -4.76 9.03 2.51
C GLY A 143 -4.31 10.47 2.20
N LEU A 144 -3.09 10.66 1.70
CA LEU A 144 -2.55 11.94 1.23
C LEU A 144 -2.11 11.88 -0.22
N ASN A 145 -1.35 10.85 -0.56
CA ASN A 145 -0.70 10.69 -1.86
C ASN A 145 -1.06 9.35 -2.49
N TRP A 146 -1.06 9.33 -3.80
CA TRP A 146 -1.06 8.10 -4.58
C TRP A 146 0.38 7.64 -4.79
N TRP A 147 0.59 6.35 -4.59
CA TRP A 147 1.88 5.70 -4.75
C TRP A 147 1.77 4.64 -5.83
N ILE A 148 2.79 4.53 -6.64
CA ILE A 148 2.99 3.40 -7.53
C ILE A 148 4.18 2.60 -7.06
N SER A 149 4.03 1.29 -7.02
CA SER A 149 5.12 0.34 -6.77
C SER A 149 5.17 -0.66 -7.91
N VAL A 150 6.37 -0.95 -8.39
CA VAL A 150 6.62 -1.89 -9.47
C VAL A 150 7.86 -2.69 -9.13
N CYS A 151 7.86 -3.98 -9.44
CA CYS A 151 9.06 -4.80 -9.37
C CYS A 151 9.79 -4.70 -10.70
N VAL A 152 11.11 -4.54 -10.63
CA VAL A 152 12.01 -4.45 -11.77
C VAL A 152 13.17 -5.42 -11.51
N GLU A 153 13.57 -6.17 -12.53
CA GLU A 153 14.76 -7.01 -12.44
C GLU A 153 16.01 -6.14 -12.58
N PHE A 154 16.93 -6.28 -11.66
CA PHE A 154 18.27 -5.69 -11.74
C PHE A 154 19.29 -6.83 -11.80
N PRO A 155 20.39 -6.65 -12.53
CA PRO A 155 21.48 -7.61 -12.49
C PRO A 155 22.05 -7.69 -11.07
N ASP A 156 22.40 -8.90 -10.64
CA ASP A 156 23.02 -9.13 -9.35
C ASP A 156 24.39 -8.44 -9.30
N CYS A 157 24.48 -7.39 -8.53
CA CYS A 157 25.77 -6.80 -8.17
C CYS A 157 26.40 -7.66 -7.04
N LYS A 158 27.28 -8.60 -7.40
CA LYS A 158 28.12 -9.29 -6.42
C LYS A 158 29.06 -8.26 -5.80
N LYS A 159 28.75 -7.80 -4.60
CA LYS A 159 29.71 -7.06 -3.79
C LYS A 159 30.63 -8.09 -3.13
N ASN A 160 31.92 -7.90 -3.27
CA ASN A 160 32.88 -8.62 -2.42
C ASN A 160 32.70 -8.07 -0.99
N LEU A 161 32.04 -8.85 -0.15
CA LEU A 161 31.89 -8.52 1.25
C LEU A 161 33.19 -8.91 1.96
N ASN A 162 33.74 -8.01 2.74
CA ASN A 162 34.81 -8.35 3.68
C ASN A 162 34.25 -9.32 4.73
N ASN A 163 34.99 -10.35 5.09
CA ASN A 163 34.53 -11.36 6.05
C ASN A 163 34.52 -10.88 7.50
N ASP A 164 34.85 -9.63 7.76
CA ASP A 164 34.88 -9.08 9.12
C ASP A 164 33.44 -8.73 9.56
N GLY A 165 32.89 -9.52 10.43
CA GLY A 165 31.61 -9.25 11.08
C GLY A 165 31.68 -8.03 11.98
N ILE A 166 30.53 -7.32 12.16
CA ILE A 166 30.36 -6.28 13.15
C ILE A 166 29.26 -6.68 14.13
N GLY A 167 29.58 -6.64 15.43
CA GLY A 167 28.58 -6.81 16.49
C GLY A 167 27.76 -5.54 16.66
N ILE A 168 26.46 -5.67 16.75
CA ILE A 168 25.52 -4.54 16.93
C ILE A 168 24.62 -4.82 18.12
N ASP A 169 24.71 -4.00 19.16
CA ASP A 169 23.76 -3.98 20.27
C ASP A 169 22.69 -2.91 20.03
N LEU A 170 21.41 -3.30 20.12
CA LEU A 170 20.26 -2.42 19.93
C LEU A 170 19.66 -2.02 21.27
N GLY A 171 19.61 -0.70 21.52
CA GLY A 171 19.18 -0.16 22.79
C GLY A 171 18.04 0.90 22.69
N ILE A 172 17.52 1.25 23.88
CA ILE A 172 16.50 2.31 24.01
C ILE A 172 17.16 3.69 24.21
N LYS A 173 18.31 3.73 24.88
CA LYS A 173 19.06 4.97 25.09
C LYS A 173 19.68 5.45 23.79
N ASP A 174 20.48 4.62 23.21
CA ASP A 174 21.02 4.76 21.88
C ASP A 174 20.35 3.73 20.95
N LEU A 175 20.27 4.03 19.66
CA LEU A 175 19.63 3.14 18.69
C LEU A 175 20.46 1.88 18.47
N ALA A 176 21.76 2.07 18.30
CA ALA A 176 22.71 0.99 18.08
C ALA A 176 24.09 1.38 18.61
N ILE A 177 24.78 0.42 19.18
CA ILE A 177 26.19 0.49 19.58
C ILE A 177 26.90 -0.62 18.82
N CYS A 178 27.91 -0.24 18.04
CA CYS A 178 28.67 -1.19 17.23
C CYS A 178 29.97 -1.57 17.92
N SER A 179 30.47 -2.80 17.66
CA SER A 179 31.74 -3.31 18.21
C SER A 179 32.96 -2.51 17.76
N ASP A 180 32.83 -1.71 16.69
CA ASP A 180 33.85 -0.76 16.21
C ASP A 180 33.89 0.57 16.99
N GLY A 181 33.11 0.70 18.08
CA GLY A 181 33.02 1.89 18.91
C GLY A 181 31.99 2.94 18.44
N ASN A 182 31.38 2.77 17.30
CA ASN A 182 30.41 3.71 16.79
C ASN A 182 29.07 3.59 17.52
N THR A 183 28.48 4.74 17.88
CA THR A 183 27.22 4.80 18.60
C THR A 183 26.21 5.67 17.83
N TYR A 184 25.04 5.13 17.55
CA TYR A 184 23.93 5.81 16.87
C TYR A 184 22.85 6.20 17.87
N LYS A 185 22.60 7.50 17.98
CA LYS A 185 21.62 8.04 18.95
C LYS A 185 20.20 7.67 18.58
N ASN A 186 19.32 7.52 19.56
CA ASN A 186 17.91 7.30 19.31
C ASN A 186 17.20 8.58 18.82
N ILE A 187 16.81 8.62 17.53
CA ILE A 187 16.16 9.75 16.89
C ILE A 187 14.87 10.18 17.59
N ASN A 188 14.19 9.27 18.30
CA ASN A 188 12.97 9.59 19.04
C ASN A 188 13.22 10.57 20.20
N LYS A 189 14.46 10.68 20.67
CA LYS A 189 14.86 11.63 21.72
C LYS A 189 15.16 13.03 21.16
N SER A 190 15.23 13.20 19.85
CA SER A 190 15.49 14.51 19.22
C SER A 190 14.36 15.51 19.51
N GLN A 191 14.73 16.78 19.61
CA GLN A 191 13.74 17.84 19.84
C GLN A 191 12.70 17.94 18.73
N VAL A 192 13.10 17.67 17.48
CA VAL A 192 12.20 17.71 16.31
C VAL A 192 11.10 16.64 16.45
N VAL A 193 11.48 15.40 16.78
CA VAL A 193 10.50 14.31 16.95
C VAL A 193 9.60 14.58 18.16
N LYS A 194 10.15 15.03 19.30
CA LYS A 194 9.37 15.39 20.49
C LYS A 194 8.35 16.50 20.20
N LYS A 195 8.73 17.55 19.47
CA LYS A 195 7.81 18.64 19.05
C LYS A 195 6.70 18.11 18.14
N LEU A 196 7.02 17.26 17.17
CA LEU A 196 6.03 16.65 16.27
C LEU A 196 5.08 15.69 17.02
N GLU A 197 5.57 14.92 17.97
CA GLU A 197 4.72 14.06 18.79
C GLU A 197 3.76 14.85 19.68
N LYS A 198 4.21 15.95 20.26
CA LYS A 198 3.34 16.89 21.00
C LYS A 198 2.26 17.47 20.08
N CYS A 199 2.63 17.87 18.86
CA CYS A 199 1.69 18.33 17.84
C CYS A 199 0.68 17.24 17.45
N ARG A 200 1.14 16.00 17.20
CA ARG A 200 0.31 14.83 16.91
C ARG A 200 -0.74 14.62 17.99
N ARG A 201 -0.33 14.53 19.26
CA ARG A 201 -1.25 14.31 20.40
C ARG A 201 -2.31 15.42 20.50
N ARG A 202 -1.90 16.69 20.28
CA ARG A 202 -2.84 17.84 20.29
C ARG A 202 -3.87 17.73 19.16
N LEU A 203 -3.43 17.41 17.95
CA LEU A 203 -4.31 17.23 16.79
C LEU A 203 -5.24 16.02 16.97
N GLN A 204 -4.74 14.93 17.52
CA GLN A 204 -5.52 13.72 17.80
C GLN A 204 -6.66 14.00 18.77
N ARG A 205 -6.37 14.68 19.91
CA ARG A 205 -7.41 15.12 20.86
C ARG A 205 -8.44 16.05 20.18
N ARG A 206 -7.99 16.97 19.32
CA ARG A 206 -8.89 17.86 18.57
C ARG A 206 -9.82 17.09 17.65
N VAL A 207 -9.31 16.10 16.92
CA VAL A 207 -10.10 15.22 16.05
C VAL A 207 -11.11 14.44 16.88
N SER A 208 -10.70 13.79 17.97
CA SER A 208 -11.59 13.02 18.84
C SER A 208 -12.74 13.88 19.39
N ARG A 209 -12.44 15.07 19.95
CA ARG A 209 -13.48 15.99 20.44
C ARG A 209 -14.49 16.40 19.36
N LYS A 210 -14.01 16.57 18.10
CA LYS A 210 -14.92 16.90 16.98
C LYS A 210 -15.79 15.72 16.58
N TYR A 211 -15.28 14.50 16.67
CA TYR A 211 -16.09 13.29 16.46
C TYR A 211 -17.19 13.20 17.52
N GLU A 212 -16.85 13.36 18.80
CA GLU A 212 -17.85 13.35 19.89
C GLU A 212 -18.94 14.40 19.69
N LYS A 213 -18.55 15.65 19.39
CA LYS A 213 -19.51 16.75 19.15
C LYS A 213 -20.41 16.52 17.92
N ASN A 214 -19.95 15.76 16.93
CA ASN A 214 -20.70 15.48 15.71
C ASN A 214 -21.41 14.12 15.74
N LYS A 215 -21.44 13.47 16.89
CA LYS A 215 -22.15 12.21 17.08
C LYS A 215 -23.66 12.47 17.11
N LYS A 216 -24.40 11.77 16.27
CA LYS A 216 -25.86 11.75 16.26
C LYS A 216 -26.31 10.30 16.45
N GLY A 217 -26.72 9.95 17.67
CA GLY A 217 -26.99 8.55 18.02
C GLY A 217 -25.77 7.65 17.81
N VAL A 218 -25.90 6.62 17.00
CA VAL A 218 -24.82 5.66 16.66
C VAL A 218 -23.96 6.13 15.49
N SER A 219 -24.39 7.16 14.74
CA SER A 219 -23.72 7.64 13.54
C SER A 219 -22.91 8.91 13.77
N TYR A 220 -21.85 9.11 12.94
CA TYR A 220 -21.04 10.33 12.93
C TYR A 220 -21.20 11.09 11.63
N CYS A 221 -21.41 12.41 11.72
CA CYS A 221 -21.35 13.28 10.56
C CYS A 221 -19.92 13.82 10.37
N LYS A 222 -19.28 13.51 9.23
CA LYS A 222 -17.97 14.07 8.88
C LYS A 222 -18.12 15.46 8.27
N THR A 223 -17.98 16.49 9.09
CA THR A 223 -17.95 17.88 8.61
C THR A 223 -16.63 18.18 7.86
N LYS A 224 -16.64 19.19 6.98
CA LYS A 224 -15.43 19.66 6.28
C LYS A 224 -14.27 19.97 7.24
N ASN A 225 -14.58 20.48 8.42
CA ASN A 225 -13.59 20.84 9.44
C ASN A 225 -12.97 19.60 10.13
N VAL A 226 -13.74 18.52 10.32
CA VAL A 226 -13.20 17.23 10.78
C VAL A 226 -12.21 16.69 9.75
N ILE A 227 -12.60 16.66 8.48
CA ILE A 227 -11.75 16.17 7.37
C ILE A 227 -10.43 16.97 7.28
N LYS A 228 -10.50 18.30 7.44
CA LYS A 228 -9.30 19.17 7.46
C LYS A 228 -8.35 18.83 8.61
N ASN A 229 -8.87 18.58 9.80
CA ASN A 229 -8.04 18.21 10.96
C ASN A 229 -7.48 16.78 10.83
N GLU A 230 -8.25 15.82 10.29
CA GLU A 230 -7.75 14.48 9.97
C GLU A 230 -6.57 14.54 8.98
N LYS A 231 -6.68 15.32 7.91
CA LYS A 231 -5.58 15.51 6.95
C LYS A 231 -4.34 16.12 7.59
N ARG A 232 -4.51 17.10 8.52
CA ARG A 232 -3.37 17.67 9.26
C ARG A 232 -2.70 16.63 10.16
N LEU A 233 -3.49 15.84 10.89
CA LEU A 233 -2.98 14.76 11.74
C LEU A 233 -2.22 13.73 10.89
N LEU A 234 -2.76 13.35 9.73
CA LEU A 234 -2.13 12.41 8.82
C LEU A 234 -0.79 12.94 8.29
N LYS A 235 -0.70 14.22 7.91
CA LYS A 235 0.56 14.86 7.51
C LYS A 235 1.64 14.79 8.60
N VAL A 236 1.26 15.04 9.86
CA VAL A 236 2.21 14.95 10.99
C VAL A 236 2.67 13.50 11.21
N ASN A 237 1.76 12.52 11.09
CA ASN A 237 2.10 11.10 11.17
C ASN A 237 3.08 10.68 10.08
N HIS A 238 2.83 11.09 8.82
CA HIS A 238 3.74 10.83 7.70
C HIS A 238 5.13 11.42 7.95
N ARG A 239 5.18 12.70 8.40
CA ARG A 239 6.45 13.35 8.69
C ARG A 239 7.25 12.62 9.78
N LEU A 240 6.60 12.20 10.87
CA LEU A 240 7.22 11.38 11.92
C LEU A 240 7.76 10.05 11.37
N THR A 241 6.94 9.35 10.58
CA THR A 241 7.33 8.10 9.95
C THR A 241 8.51 8.27 9.00
N ASN A 242 8.50 9.32 8.18
CA ASN A 242 9.56 9.59 7.23
C ASN A 242 10.88 9.94 7.91
N ILE A 243 10.86 10.78 8.97
CA ILE A 243 12.06 11.09 9.76
C ILE A 243 12.68 9.81 10.33
N ARG A 244 11.85 8.93 10.93
CA ARG A 244 12.31 7.66 11.51
C ARG A 244 12.88 6.72 10.46
N LYS A 245 12.16 6.54 9.35
CA LYS A 245 12.62 5.66 8.27
C LYS A 245 13.89 6.17 7.62
N ASN A 246 13.97 7.48 7.36
CA ASN A 246 15.16 8.09 6.76
C ASN A 246 16.37 7.87 7.67
N TYR A 247 16.23 8.14 8.96
CA TYR A 247 17.29 7.93 9.93
C TYR A 247 17.76 6.46 9.99
N LEU A 248 16.79 5.52 10.06
CA LEU A 248 17.11 4.08 10.05
C LEU A 248 17.83 3.68 8.76
N ASN A 249 17.36 4.14 7.60
CA ASN A 249 17.98 3.83 6.31
C ASN A 249 19.41 4.37 6.23
N GLN A 250 19.63 5.62 6.69
CA GLN A 250 20.95 6.24 6.72
C GLN A 250 21.90 5.45 7.66
N THR A 251 21.45 5.16 8.88
CA THR A 251 22.22 4.37 9.85
C THR A 251 22.57 2.99 9.30
N THR A 252 21.60 2.28 8.73
CA THR A 252 21.83 0.95 8.14
C THR A 252 22.82 1.01 6.98
N SER A 253 22.63 1.99 6.07
CA SER A 253 23.53 2.18 4.93
C SER A 253 24.94 2.53 5.39
N GLU A 254 25.10 3.36 6.42
CA GLU A 254 26.39 3.72 6.98
C GLU A 254 27.11 2.51 7.58
N ILE A 255 26.40 1.68 8.36
CA ILE A 255 26.97 0.46 8.94
C ILE A 255 27.41 -0.52 7.83
N VAL A 256 26.56 -0.74 6.83
CA VAL A 256 26.87 -1.69 5.73
C VAL A 256 27.99 -1.19 4.83
N ASN A 257 28.10 0.12 4.57
CA ASN A 257 29.16 0.66 3.70
C ASN A 257 30.53 0.76 4.36
N ARG A 258 30.62 0.55 5.68
CA ARG A 258 31.90 0.48 6.41
C ARG A 258 32.56 -0.90 6.36
N LYS A 259 31.83 -1.89 5.88
CA LYS A 259 32.27 -3.27 5.70
C LYS A 259 32.20 -3.68 4.23
#